data_1de82b2ae6e9c75fe750f41914716b78
#
_entry.id   1de82b2ae6e9c75fe750f41914716b78
#
_cell.length_a   1.000
_cell.length_b   1.000
_cell.length_c   1.000
_cell.angle_alpha   90.00
_cell.angle_beta   90.00
_cell.angle_gamma   90.00
#
_symmetry.space_group_name_H-M   'P 1'
#
loop_
_entity.id
_entity.type
_entity.pdbx_description
1 polymer ?
#
loop_
_entity_poly.entity_id
_entity_poly.type
_entity_poly.pdbx_seq_one_letter_code
_entity_poly.pdbx_strand_id
1 'polypeptide(L)'
;MPDNKSPDDLRSRYKAIKEERQRRINEHKRSIAARPATATNLKILADGDSWFKYSPSMDVIDFIHQDGNPPPFLLNLAVAGDPTTATLGVSKRQEIIDNLSDPENGNFDALLFSGGGDDVVGDQFCLWVTQNVGSGNGVNMSAFSDIMGVVETAYTDLFQVCESIQPNCKIFIHSYDFARPTGVGVCPDIITGGYLVGPWLKPSLDYRGWTNFISASGVVATVLKQFDTSWETLKSNTALKLFMSGLKVR
;
A
#
# COMPACT_ATOMS: atom_id res chain seq x y z
N MET A 1 -1.03 -0.70 -24.10
CA MET A 1 -1.91 0.37 -24.62
C MET A 1 -2.59 0.97 -23.41
N PRO A 2 -2.69 2.31 -23.27
CA PRO A 2 -3.45 2.87 -22.17
C PRO A 2 -4.90 2.38 -22.27
N ASP A 3 -5.42 1.86 -21.15
CA ASP A 3 -6.81 1.45 -20.99
C ASP A 3 -7.70 2.65 -21.32
N ASN A 4 -8.29 2.64 -22.50
CA ASN A 4 -9.20 3.71 -22.95
C ASN A 4 -10.57 3.53 -22.28
N LYS A 5 -10.59 3.54 -20.94
CA LYS A 5 -11.81 3.45 -20.15
C LYS A 5 -12.63 4.71 -20.36
N SER A 6 -13.88 4.54 -20.66
CA SER A 6 -14.80 5.65 -20.81
C SER A 6 -14.94 6.40 -19.48
N PRO A 7 -15.26 7.71 -19.47
CA PRO A 7 -15.55 8.45 -18.24
C PRO A 7 -16.64 7.77 -17.39
N ASP A 8 -17.60 7.09 -18.00
CA ASP A 8 -18.68 6.38 -17.31
C ASP A 8 -18.18 5.10 -16.63
N ASP A 9 -17.22 4.38 -17.23
CA ASP A 9 -16.59 3.22 -16.61
C ASP A 9 -15.79 3.64 -15.37
N LEU A 10 -15.06 4.77 -15.43
CA LEU A 10 -14.30 5.31 -14.31
C LEU A 10 -15.24 5.74 -13.17
N ARG A 11 -16.34 6.42 -13.49
CA ARG A 11 -17.37 6.82 -12.50
C ARG A 11 -18.01 5.61 -11.84
N SER A 12 -18.36 4.59 -12.64
CA SER A 12 -18.96 3.35 -12.13
C SER A 12 -18.00 2.62 -11.19
N ARG A 13 -16.72 2.52 -11.55
CA ARG A 13 -15.67 1.93 -10.69
C ARG A 13 -15.50 2.71 -9.40
N TYR A 14 -15.40 4.04 -9.47
CA TYR A 14 -15.27 4.89 -8.28
C TYR A 14 -16.47 4.73 -7.35
N LYS A 15 -17.68 4.71 -7.89
CA LYS A 15 -18.91 4.48 -7.14
C LYS A 15 -18.91 3.13 -6.44
N ALA A 16 -18.54 2.05 -7.16
CA ALA A 16 -18.47 0.71 -6.59
C ALA A 16 -17.44 0.61 -5.44
N ILE A 17 -16.28 1.23 -5.57
CA ILE A 17 -15.26 1.30 -4.51
C ILE A 17 -15.84 2.01 -3.28
N LYS A 18 -16.48 3.15 -3.46
CA LYS A 18 -17.07 3.93 -2.35
C LYS A 18 -18.18 3.14 -1.64
N GLU A 19 -19.06 2.49 -2.38
CA GLU A 19 -20.13 1.66 -1.82
C GLU A 19 -19.57 0.46 -1.04
N GLU A 20 -18.52 -0.18 -1.56
CA GLU A 20 -17.85 -1.29 -0.88
C GLU A 20 -17.17 -0.83 0.42
N ARG A 21 -16.46 0.30 0.43
CA ARG A 21 -15.86 0.86 1.64
C ARG A 21 -16.93 1.18 2.68
N GLN A 22 -18.03 1.81 2.27
CA GLN A 22 -19.15 2.11 3.18
C GLN A 22 -19.80 0.84 3.75
N ARG A 23 -19.91 -0.22 2.94
CA ARG A 23 -20.41 -1.52 3.41
C ARG A 23 -19.49 -2.08 4.51
N ARG A 24 -18.18 -2.06 4.33
CA ARG A 24 -17.20 -2.52 5.32
C ARG A 24 -17.26 -1.71 6.62
N ILE A 25 -17.41 -0.39 6.53
CA ILE A 25 -17.60 0.48 7.70
C ILE A 25 -18.85 0.06 8.49
N ASN A 26 -19.96 -0.12 7.79
CA ASN A 26 -21.21 -0.52 8.43
C ASN A 26 -21.15 -1.92 9.06
N GLU A 27 -20.47 -2.87 8.42
CA GLU A 27 -20.24 -4.21 8.96
C GLU A 27 -19.36 -4.18 10.19
N HIS A 28 -18.27 -3.41 10.18
CA HIS A 28 -17.40 -3.21 11.32
C HIS A 28 -18.18 -2.64 12.52
N LYS A 29 -18.95 -1.57 12.34
CA LYS A 29 -19.79 -0.99 13.40
C LYS A 29 -20.77 -2.01 13.98
N ARG A 30 -21.41 -2.81 13.15
CA ARG A 30 -22.31 -3.88 13.62
C ARG A 30 -21.56 -4.91 14.46
N SER A 31 -20.35 -5.32 14.04
CA SER A 31 -19.55 -6.28 14.78
C SER A 31 -19.06 -5.71 16.12
N ILE A 32 -18.69 -4.44 16.17
CA ILE A 32 -18.35 -3.75 17.41
C ILE A 32 -19.55 -3.65 18.34
N ALA A 33 -20.72 -3.27 17.83
CA ALA A 33 -21.95 -3.17 18.64
C ALA A 33 -22.43 -4.53 19.20
N ALA A 34 -22.20 -5.60 18.46
CA ALA A 34 -22.57 -6.97 18.85
C ALA A 34 -21.54 -7.64 19.79
N ARG A 35 -20.40 -7.01 20.08
CA ARG A 35 -19.33 -7.62 20.86
C ARG A 35 -19.76 -7.82 22.33
N PRO A 36 -19.40 -8.95 22.97
CA PRO A 36 -19.55 -9.12 24.40
C PRO A 36 -18.71 -8.10 25.18
N ALA A 37 -19.19 -7.65 26.34
CA ALA A 37 -18.43 -6.73 27.20
C ALA A 37 -17.08 -7.27 27.66
N THR A 38 -16.91 -8.60 27.64
CA THR A 38 -15.68 -9.32 28.01
C THR A 38 -14.75 -9.55 26.82
N ALA A 39 -15.08 -9.08 25.61
CA ALA A 39 -14.27 -9.31 24.43
C ALA A 39 -12.91 -8.60 24.53
N THR A 40 -11.84 -9.35 24.34
CA THR A 40 -10.44 -8.88 24.34
C THR A 40 -9.84 -8.79 22.96
N ASN A 41 -10.67 -8.95 21.91
CA ASN A 41 -10.24 -8.86 20.52
C ASN A 41 -9.64 -7.48 20.22
N LEU A 42 -8.52 -7.46 19.52
CA LEU A 42 -7.92 -6.22 19.00
C LEU A 42 -8.89 -5.54 18.01
N LYS A 43 -8.89 -4.23 18.02
CA LYS A 43 -9.59 -3.41 17.03
C LYS A 43 -8.54 -2.82 16.10
N ILE A 44 -8.64 -3.16 14.81
CA ILE A 44 -7.65 -2.82 13.80
C ILE A 44 -8.32 -2.02 12.68
N LEU A 45 -7.76 -0.84 12.39
CA LEU A 45 -8.02 -0.10 11.16
C LEU A 45 -6.90 -0.43 10.16
N ALA A 46 -7.25 -0.80 8.95
CA ALA A 46 -6.31 -1.02 7.87
C ALA A 46 -6.69 -0.17 6.65
N ASP A 47 -5.72 0.49 6.02
CA ASP A 47 -5.90 1.20 4.74
C ASP A 47 -4.61 1.09 3.91
N GLY A 48 -4.71 1.37 2.61
CA GLY A 48 -3.58 1.31 1.71
C GLY A 48 -3.90 0.63 0.37
N ASP A 49 -2.91 -0.08 -0.13
CA ASP A 49 -2.87 -0.64 -1.48
C ASP A 49 -3.25 -2.14 -1.57
N SER A 50 -2.78 -2.81 -2.62
CA SER A 50 -3.07 -4.21 -2.91
C SER A 50 -2.53 -5.21 -1.88
N TRP A 51 -1.57 -4.86 -1.03
CA TRP A 51 -1.11 -5.74 0.04
C TRP A 51 -2.20 -6.03 1.07
N PHE A 52 -3.13 -5.10 1.20
CA PHE A 52 -4.25 -5.20 2.13
C PHE A 52 -5.60 -5.44 1.44
N LYS A 53 -5.63 -5.43 0.09
CA LYS A 53 -6.82 -5.78 -0.70
C LYS A 53 -6.46 -6.41 -2.03
N TYR A 54 -6.24 -7.71 -2.03
CA TYR A 54 -5.78 -8.46 -3.19
C TYR A 54 -6.80 -9.53 -3.63
N SER A 55 -7.90 -9.09 -4.27
CA SER A 55 -8.90 -10.02 -4.80
C SER A 55 -8.46 -10.55 -6.18
N PRO A 56 -8.64 -11.84 -6.49
CA PRO A 56 -9.38 -12.87 -5.73
C PRO A 56 -8.52 -13.67 -4.74
N SER A 57 -7.25 -13.37 -4.58
CA SER A 57 -6.35 -14.08 -3.67
C SER A 57 -6.48 -13.55 -2.24
N MET A 58 -6.01 -14.33 -1.27
CA MET A 58 -5.86 -13.88 0.11
C MET A 58 -4.76 -12.84 0.19
N ASP A 59 -4.97 -11.83 1.03
CA ASP A 59 -4.03 -10.78 1.33
C ASP A 59 -3.56 -10.81 2.79
N VAL A 60 -2.70 -9.86 3.17
CA VAL A 60 -2.14 -9.81 4.54
C VAL A 60 -3.26 -9.64 5.58
N ILE A 61 -4.29 -8.90 5.26
CA ILE A 61 -5.42 -8.65 6.18
C ILE A 61 -6.25 -9.92 6.40
N ASP A 62 -6.46 -10.71 5.34
CA ASP A 62 -7.15 -11.99 5.44
C ASP A 62 -6.41 -12.96 6.37
N PHE A 63 -5.07 -13.03 6.27
CA PHE A 63 -4.25 -13.84 7.17
C PHE A 63 -4.29 -13.33 8.62
N ILE A 64 -4.21 -12.02 8.84
CA ILE A 64 -4.32 -11.44 10.19
C ILE A 64 -5.68 -11.80 10.82
N HIS A 65 -6.75 -11.77 10.02
CA HIS A 65 -8.08 -12.13 10.50
C HIS A 65 -8.20 -13.64 10.80
N GLN A 66 -7.64 -14.49 9.93
CA GLN A 66 -7.72 -15.94 10.04
C GLN A 66 -6.86 -16.48 11.19
N ASP A 67 -5.64 -15.98 11.35
CA ASP A 67 -4.66 -16.49 12.33
C ASP A 67 -4.79 -15.82 13.69
N GLY A 68 -5.56 -14.72 13.79
CA GLY A 68 -5.82 -14.02 15.05
C GLY A 68 -6.60 -14.90 16.03
N ASN A 69 -6.14 -14.99 17.28
CA ASN A 69 -6.84 -15.74 18.32
C ASN A 69 -6.91 -14.93 19.63
N PRO A 70 -8.05 -14.30 19.93
CA PRO A 70 -9.28 -14.26 19.12
C PRO A 70 -9.12 -13.39 17.85
N PRO A 71 -9.94 -13.61 16.81
CA PRO A 71 -9.90 -12.82 15.58
C PRO A 71 -10.13 -11.33 15.87
N PRO A 72 -9.37 -10.41 15.25
CA PRO A 72 -9.56 -8.98 15.49
C PRO A 72 -10.87 -8.46 14.91
N PHE A 73 -11.40 -7.39 15.51
CA PHE A 73 -12.39 -6.54 14.88
C PHE A 73 -11.66 -5.63 13.88
N LEU A 74 -11.77 -5.96 12.60
CA LEU A 74 -10.98 -5.36 11.55
C LEU A 74 -11.84 -4.52 10.62
N LEU A 75 -11.48 -3.23 10.47
CA LEU A 75 -12.00 -2.34 9.44
C LEU A 75 -10.94 -2.17 8.36
N ASN A 76 -11.14 -2.79 7.20
CA ASN A 76 -10.24 -2.66 6.06
C ASN A 76 -10.79 -1.68 5.03
N LEU A 77 -10.12 -0.54 4.85
CA LEU A 77 -10.45 0.51 3.87
C LEU A 77 -9.57 0.45 2.61
N ALA A 78 -8.61 -0.45 2.55
CA ALA A 78 -7.65 -0.54 1.45
C ALA A 78 -8.31 -0.79 0.08
N VAL A 79 -7.66 -0.25 -0.96
CA VAL A 79 -8.05 -0.38 -2.36
C VAL A 79 -6.84 -0.78 -3.20
N ALA A 80 -6.95 -1.88 -3.93
CA ALA A 80 -5.87 -2.35 -4.79
C ALA A 80 -5.48 -1.31 -5.86
N GLY A 81 -4.17 -1.06 -5.99
CA GLY A 81 -3.61 -0.13 -6.96
C GLY A 81 -3.70 1.34 -6.58
N ASP A 82 -4.04 1.65 -5.33
CA ASP A 82 -4.04 3.04 -4.85
C ASP A 82 -2.63 3.46 -4.41
N PRO A 83 -2.03 4.48 -5.05
CA PRO A 83 -0.80 5.07 -4.53
C PRO A 83 -1.06 5.81 -3.21
N THR A 84 -0.02 5.96 -2.39
CA THR A 84 -0.09 6.68 -1.10
C THR A 84 -0.65 8.09 -1.26
N THR A 85 -0.26 8.78 -2.33
CA THR A 85 -0.74 10.12 -2.68
C THR A 85 -2.25 10.17 -2.92
N ALA A 86 -2.87 9.09 -3.42
CA ALA A 86 -4.31 8.99 -3.57
C ALA A 86 -4.99 8.56 -2.26
N THR A 87 -4.43 7.60 -1.54
CA THR A 87 -4.97 7.11 -0.27
C THR A 87 -4.96 8.19 0.81
N LEU A 88 -3.93 9.03 0.85
CA LEU A 88 -3.82 10.15 1.78
C LEU A 88 -4.24 11.49 1.13
N GLY A 89 -4.86 11.46 -0.04
CA GLY A 89 -5.54 12.61 -0.63
C GLY A 89 -6.80 12.99 0.16
N VAL A 90 -7.29 14.22 -0.03
CA VAL A 90 -8.29 14.88 0.83
C VAL A 90 -9.46 13.99 1.23
N SER A 91 -10.10 13.30 0.28
CA SER A 91 -11.34 12.55 0.57
C SER A 91 -11.09 11.27 1.37
N LYS A 92 -10.05 10.50 1.02
CA LYS A 92 -9.73 9.24 1.71
C LYS A 92 -9.07 9.50 3.06
N ARG A 93 -8.20 10.50 3.13
CA ARG A 93 -7.66 10.98 4.39
C ARG A 93 -8.77 11.40 5.37
N GLN A 94 -9.79 12.10 4.88
CA GLN A 94 -10.94 12.46 5.70
C GLN A 94 -11.69 11.22 6.19
N GLU A 95 -11.82 10.19 5.36
CA GLU A 95 -12.45 8.94 5.77
C GLU A 95 -11.67 8.22 6.88
N ILE A 96 -10.33 8.25 6.85
CA ILE A 96 -9.49 7.75 7.96
C ILE A 96 -9.79 8.55 9.24
N ILE A 97 -9.80 9.90 9.15
CA ILE A 97 -10.10 10.80 10.26
C ILE A 97 -11.49 10.49 10.84
N ASP A 98 -12.50 10.39 9.98
CA ASP A 98 -13.88 10.13 10.37
C ASP A 98 -13.99 8.79 11.13
N ASN A 99 -13.33 7.74 10.65
CA ASN A 99 -13.35 6.43 11.30
C ASN A 99 -12.56 6.41 12.62
N LEU A 100 -11.43 7.11 12.70
CA LEU A 100 -10.67 7.25 13.95
C LEU A 100 -11.43 8.07 15.00
N SER A 101 -12.21 9.06 14.56
CA SER A 101 -12.97 9.96 15.43
C SER A 101 -14.35 9.41 15.84
N ASP A 102 -14.83 8.37 15.16
CA ASP A 102 -16.18 7.86 15.35
C ASP A 102 -16.29 7.01 16.64
N PRO A 103 -17.07 7.43 17.64
CA PRO A 103 -17.22 6.70 18.89
C PRO A 103 -17.86 5.30 18.72
N GLU A 104 -18.60 5.06 17.63
CA GLU A 104 -19.17 3.74 17.33
C GLU A 104 -18.10 2.70 16.96
N ASN A 105 -16.96 3.12 16.41
CA ASN A 105 -15.81 2.25 16.18
C ASN A 105 -15.03 1.99 17.48
N GLY A 106 -15.15 2.88 18.46
CA GLY A 106 -14.31 2.91 19.66
C GLY A 106 -12.84 3.23 19.31
N ASN A 107 -11.95 3.06 20.29
CA ASN A 107 -10.51 3.27 20.02
C ASN A 107 -9.92 2.06 19.32
N PHE A 108 -9.16 2.30 18.25
CA PHE A 108 -8.38 1.26 17.59
C PHE A 108 -7.08 0.99 18.37
N ASP A 109 -6.72 -0.29 18.47
CA ASP A 109 -5.45 -0.73 19.06
C ASP A 109 -4.30 -0.58 18.06
N ALA A 110 -4.61 -0.70 16.77
CA ALA A 110 -3.64 -0.58 15.69
C ALA A 110 -4.24 0.04 14.42
N LEU A 111 -3.41 0.83 13.75
CA LEU A 111 -3.56 1.22 12.34
C LEU A 111 -2.52 0.45 11.53
N LEU A 112 -2.95 -0.31 10.54
CA LEU A 112 -2.08 -0.92 9.54
C LEU A 112 -2.16 -0.08 8.28
N PHE A 113 -1.01 0.34 7.74
CA PHE A 113 -0.97 1.12 6.50
C PHE A 113 0.03 0.54 5.51
N SER A 114 -0.44 0.31 4.29
CA SER A 114 0.36 -0.18 3.16
C SER A 114 0.39 0.87 2.08
N GLY A 115 1.58 1.32 1.68
CA GLY A 115 1.69 2.32 0.63
C GLY A 115 3.12 2.63 0.24
N GLY A 116 3.26 3.45 -0.81
CA GLY A 116 4.54 3.86 -1.38
C GLY A 116 5.00 2.98 -2.54
N GLY A 117 4.60 1.72 -2.58
CA GLY A 117 4.92 0.83 -3.70
C GLY A 117 4.30 1.32 -5.01
N ASP A 118 3.01 1.56 -5.01
CA ASP A 118 2.27 2.03 -6.20
C ASP A 118 2.63 3.47 -6.61
N ASP A 119 3.30 4.24 -5.73
CA ASP A 119 3.86 5.56 -6.08
C ASP A 119 5.14 5.44 -6.90
N VAL A 120 5.95 4.40 -6.67
CA VAL A 120 7.29 4.27 -7.26
C VAL A 120 7.42 3.22 -8.36
N VAL A 121 6.50 2.26 -8.46
CA VAL A 121 6.51 1.22 -9.51
C VAL A 121 5.31 1.36 -10.46
N GLY A 122 5.30 0.57 -11.52
CA GLY A 122 4.32 0.67 -12.60
C GLY A 122 4.85 1.44 -13.80
N ASP A 123 3.98 2.06 -14.58
CA ASP A 123 4.38 2.77 -15.82
C ASP A 123 5.32 3.95 -15.54
N GLN A 124 5.12 4.64 -14.41
CA GLN A 124 5.95 5.76 -13.98
C GLN A 124 7.37 5.34 -13.53
N PHE A 125 7.63 4.07 -13.30
CA PHE A 125 8.95 3.58 -12.86
C PHE A 125 10.06 3.98 -13.82
N CYS A 126 9.77 4.12 -15.11
CA CYS A 126 10.73 4.60 -16.12
C CYS A 126 11.22 6.04 -15.88
N LEU A 127 10.56 6.85 -15.04
CA LEU A 127 10.95 8.24 -14.81
C LEU A 127 12.22 8.34 -13.96
N TRP A 128 12.41 7.40 -13.03
CA TRP A 128 13.61 7.33 -12.18
C TRP A 128 14.57 6.21 -12.53
N VAL A 129 14.24 5.34 -13.49
CA VAL A 129 15.20 4.41 -14.09
C VAL A 129 15.95 5.10 -15.22
N THR A 130 17.27 5.12 -15.15
CA THR A 130 18.11 5.72 -16.20
C THR A 130 18.28 4.78 -17.38
N GLN A 131 18.62 5.35 -18.55
CA GLN A 131 18.98 4.54 -19.72
C GLN A 131 20.18 3.67 -19.39
N ASN A 132 20.14 2.40 -19.80
CA ASN A 132 21.27 1.50 -19.69
C ASN A 132 22.36 1.88 -20.71
N VAL A 133 23.45 2.41 -20.21
CA VAL A 133 24.65 2.77 -21.00
C VAL A 133 25.84 1.87 -20.65
N GLY A 134 25.57 0.71 -20.04
CA GLY A 134 26.60 -0.25 -19.64
C GLY A 134 27.33 0.09 -18.34
N SER A 135 26.96 1.18 -17.66
CA SER A 135 27.55 1.61 -16.40
C SER A 135 26.53 2.31 -15.50
N GLY A 136 26.83 2.40 -14.21
CA GLY A 136 25.97 3.04 -13.19
C GLY A 136 24.99 2.07 -12.52
N ASN A 137 24.25 2.56 -11.54
CA ASN A 137 23.29 1.79 -10.75
C ASN A 137 21.88 1.72 -11.35
N GLY A 138 21.65 2.38 -12.48
CA GLY A 138 20.38 2.38 -13.20
C GLY A 138 19.29 3.25 -12.62
N VAL A 139 19.57 4.06 -11.58
CA VAL A 139 18.57 4.89 -10.91
C VAL A 139 18.96 6.36 -10.94
N ASN A 140 18.04 7.22 -11.35
CA ASN A 140 18.13 8.66 -11.12
C ASN A 140 17.75 8.96 -9.67
N MET A 141 18.76 8.99 -8.80
CA MET A 141 18.58 9.14 -7.36
C MET A 141 17.89 10.46 -6.98
N SER A 142 18.10 11.54 -7.73
CA SER A 142 17.42 12.82 -7.46
C SER A 142 15.92 12.69 -7.70
N ALA A 143 15.51 12.24 -8.89
CA ALA A 143 14.09 12.05 -9.21
C ALA A 143 13.40 11.03 -8.27
N PHE A 144 14.13 9.96 -7.91
CA PHE A 144 13.61 8.98 -6.96
C PHE A 144 13.44 9.57 -5.55
N SER A 145 14.40 10.39 -5.10
CA SER A 145 14.33 11.06 -3.81
C SER A 145 13.16 12.04 -3.74
N ASP A 146 12.83 12.72 -4.85
CA ASP A 146 11.72 13.66 -4.91
C ASP A 146 10.38 12.95 -4.69
N ILE A 147 10.13 11.81 -5.35
CA ILE A 147 8.91 11.04 -5.14
C ILE A 147 8.86 10.42 -3.74
N MET A 148 9.99 9.95 -3.22
CA MET A 148 10.06 9.45 -1.84
C MET A 148 9.74 10.54 -0.82
N GLY A 149 10.20 11.78 -1.04
CA GLY A 149 9.85 12.92 -0.20
C GLY A 149 8.34 13.20 -0.14
N VAL A 150 7.62 13.01 -1.25
CA VAL A 150 6.15 13.10 -1.27
C VAL A 150 5.51 11.98 -0.44
N VAL A 151 5.98 10.74 -0.61
CA VAL A 151 5.48 9.59 0.15
C VAL A 151 5.76 9.76 1.65
N GLU A 152 6.97 10.16 2.03
CA GLU A 152 7.35 10.44 3.43
C GLU A 152 6.50 11.54 4.07
N THR A 153 6.20 12.59 3.30
CA THR A 153 5.30 13.68 3.75
C THR A 153 3.91 13.16 4.04
N ALA A 154 3.37 12.33 3.15
CA ALA A 154 2.06 11.72 3.31
C ALA A 154 1.98 10.82 4.56
N TYR A 155 3.00 10.00 4.80
CA TYR A 155 3.07 9.17 6.02
C TYR A 155 3.23 10.02 7.29
N THR A 156 4.03 11.08 7.23
CA THR A 156 4.20 12.00 8.37
C THR A 156 2.86 12.64 8.76
N ASP A 157 2.08 13.08 7.78
CA ASP A 157 0.74 13.62 7.99
C ASP A 157 -0.21 12.57 8.61
N LEU A 158 -0.21 11.34 8.08
CA LEU A 158 -0.99 10.24 8.64
C LEU A 158 -0.66 9.99 10.13
N PHE A 159 0.63 9.99 10.47
CA PHE A 159 1.07 9.79 11.84
C PHE A 159 0.59 10.90 12.77
N GLN A 160 0.69 12.16 12.34
CA GLN A 160 0.19 13.32 13.09
C GLN A 160 -1.32 13.25 13.32
N VAL A 161 -2.07 12.84 12.29
CA VAL A 161 -3.52 12.61 12.41
C VAL A 161 -3.82 11.55 13.46
N CYS A 162 -3.18 10.39 13.38
CA CYS A 162 -3.41 9.31 14.34
C CYS A 162 -3.04 9.72 15.77
N GLU A 163 -1.90 10.37 15.95
CA GLU A 163 -1.46 10.86 17.27
C GLU A 163 -2.43 11.87 17.88
N SER A 164 -2.98 12.76 17.04
CA SER A 164 -3.91 13.78 17.51
C SER A 164 -5.28 13.23 17.92
N ILE A 165 -5.75 12.15 17.28
CA ILE A 165 -7.08 11.59 17.50
C ILE A 165 -7.05 10.41 18.48
N GLN A 166 -6.12 9.47 18.26
CA GLN A 166 -5.97 8.25 19.07
C GLN A 166 -4.50 8.00 19.42
N PRO A 167 -3.92 8.73 20.38
CA PRO A 167 -2.47 8.68 20.70
C PRO A 167 -1.97 7.31 21.19
N ASN A 168 -2.86 6.42 21.57
CA ASN A 168 -2.51 5.05 21.99
C ASN A 168 -2.60 4.03 20.83
N CYS A 169 -3.13 4.42 19.67
CA CYS A 169 -3.18 3.57 18.50
C CYS A 169 -1.76 3.33 17.96
N LYS A 170 -1.37 2.06 17.84
CA LYS A 170 -0.06 1.71 17.30
C LYS A 170 -0.11 1.70 15.78
N ILE A 171 0.89 2.31 15.14
CA ILE A 171 0.94 2.36 13.67
C ILE A 171 1.94 1.31 13.17
N PHE A 172 1.47 0.46 12.26
CA PHE A 172 2.28 -0.54 11.58
C PHE A 172 2.34 -0.22 10.09
N ILE A 173 3.55 -0.11 9.58
CA ILE A 173 3.85 0.01 8.17
C ILE A 173 4.79 -1.11 7.77
N HIS A 174 4.90 -1.40 6.49
CA HIS A 174 5.84 -2.40 6.00
C HIS A 174 6.71 -1.82 4.89
N SER A 175 7.87 -2.42 4.71
CA SER A 175 8.72 -2.24 3.56
C SER A 175 8.51 -3.40 2.57
N TYR A 176 9.18 -3.33 1.42
CA TYR A 176 9.11 -4.33 0.37
C TYR A 176 10.38 -5.17 0.33
N ASP A 177 10.24 -6.48 0.14
CA ASP A 177 11.37 -7.36 -0.15
C ASP A 177 11.77 -7.27 -1.64
N PHE A 178 12.91 -7.84 -1.99
CA PHE A 178 13.45 -7.78 -3.35
C PHE A 178 12.51 -8.40 -4.38
N ALA A 179 11.81 -7.54 -5.13
CA ALA A 179 10.98 -7.96 -6.23
C ALA A 179 11.83 -8.42 -7.43
N ARG A 180 11.46 -9.54 -8.04
CA ARG A 180 12.13 -10.09 -9.20
C ARG A 180 11.50 -9.55 -10.48
N PRO A 181 12.23 -8.81 -11.34
CA PRO A 181 11.67 -8.24 -12.58
C PRO A 181 11.57 -9.30 -13.70
N THR A 182 10.79 -10.35 -13.47
CA THR A 182 10.64 -11.47 -14.42
C THR A 182 9.75 -11.13 -15.60
N GLY A 183 8.92 -10.11 -15.50
CA GLY A 183 7.87 -9.81 -16.46
C GLY A 183 6.61 -10.67 -16.30
N VAL A 184 6.57 -11.50 -15.25
CA VAL A 184 5.39 -12.27 -14.90
C VAL A 184 4.47 -11.37 -14.08
N GLY A 185 3.24 -11.20 -14.55
CA GLY A 185 2.16 -10.52 -13.82
C GLY A 185 1.35 -11.49 -12.98
N VAL A 186 0.29 -11.01 -12.42
CA VAL A 186 -0.63 -11.80 -11.59
C VAL A 186 -1.94 -12.02 -12.33
N CYS A 187 -2.60 -13.15 -12.08
CA CYS A 187 -3.84 -13.57 -12.74
C CYS A 187 -3.69 -13.59 -14.27
N PRO A 188 -3.19 -14.70 -14.84
CA PRO A 188 -3.09 -14.84 -16.30
C PRO A 188 -4.42 -14.52 -16.97
N ASP A 189 -4.38 -13.66 -17.97
CA ASP A 189 -5.53 -13.38 -18.82
C ASP A 189 -5.56 -14.41 -19.96
N ILE A 190 -6.45 -15.37 -19.84
CA ILE A 190 -6.62 -16.46 -20.80
C ILE A 190 -7.15 -16.00 -22.17
N ILE A 191 -7.69 -14.79 -22.27
CA ILE A 191 -8.26 -14.23 -23.49
C ILE A 191 -7.16 -13.54 -24.32
N THR A 192 -6.33 -12.73 -23.66
CA THR A 192 -5.28 -11.94 -24.32
C THR A 192 -3.91 -12.62 -24.32
N GLY A 193 -3.73 -13.67 -23.51
CA GLY A 193 -2.45 -14.34 -23.30
C GLY A 193 -1.47 -13.53 -22.43
N GLY A 194 -1.93 -12.43 -21.83
CA GLY A 194 -1.18 -11.57 -20.94
C GLY A 194 -1.51 -11.81 -19.46
N TYR A 195 -1.53 -10.74 -18.70
CA TYR A 195 -1.90 -10.73 -17.27
C TYR A 195 -2.94 -9.65 -17.00
N LEU A 196 -3.87 -9.93 -16.08
CA LEU A 196 -4.89 -8.94 -15.65
C LEU A 196 -4.24 -7.83 -14.80
N VAL A 197 -3.16 -8.15 -14.07
CA VAL A 197 -2.45 -7.22 -13.19
C VAL A 197 -0.95 -7.38 -13.35
N GLY A 198 -0.23 -6.27 -13.52
CA GLY A 198 1.21 -6.27 -13.79
C GLY A 198 1.56 -6.64 -15.23
N PRO A 199 2.83 -6.90 -15.52
CA PRO A 199 4.00 -6.74 -14.64
C PRO A 199 4.36 -5.25 -14.39
N TRP A 200 4.72 -4.92 -13.15
CA TRP A 200 4.94 -3.51 -12.75
C TRP A 200 6.35 -2.98 -13.00
N LEU A 201 7.36 -3.84 -13.03
CA LEU A 201 8.78 -3.45 -13.12
C LEU A 201 9.36 -3.63 -14.52
N LYS A 202 9.12 -4.79 -15.11
CA LYS A 202 9.78 -5.21 -16.37
C LYS A 202 9.54 -4.26 -17.55
N PRO A 203 8.33 -3.74 -17.80
CA PRO A 203 8.10 -2.83 -18.92
C PRO A 203 8.97 -1.57 -18.87
N SER A 204 9.05 -0.93 -17.71
CA SER A 204 9.88 0.26 -17.51
C SER A 204 11.37 -0.03 -17.62
N LEU A 205 11.83 -1.17 -17.11
CA LEU A 205 13.23 -1.62 -17.22
C LEU A 205 13.61 -1.91 -18.68
N ASP A 206 12.75 -2.62 -19.42
CA ASP A 206 12.98 -2.91 -20.85
C ASP A 206 12.99 -1.62 -21.69
N TYR A 207 12.07 -0.70 -21.42
CA TYR A 207 12.03 0.61 -22.06
C TYR A 207 13.34 1.39 -21.89
N ARG A 208 13.99 1.24 -20.73
CA ARG A 208 15.29 1.84 -20.43
C ARG A 208 16.49 0.98 -20.80
N GLY A 209 16.28 -0.14 -21.51
CA GLY A 209 17.34 -1.03 -21.99
C GLY A 209 17.92 -1.98 -20.93
N TRP A 210 17.30 -2.11 -19.76
CA TRP A 210 17.66 -3.06 -18.70
C TRP A 210 17.01 -4.43 -18.96
N THR A 211 17.28 -5.04 -20.10
CA THR A 211 16.65 -6.28 -20.55
C THR A 211 17.23 -7.55 -19.91
N ASN A 212 18.50 -7.50 -19.48
CA ASN A 212 19.14 -8.61 -18.78
C ASN A 212 18.62 -8.70 -17.34
N PHE A 213 18.21 -9.91 -16.93
CA PHE A 213 17.61 -10.15 -15.62
C PHE A 213 18.51 -9.74 -14.44
N ILE A 214 19.82 -10.04 -14.51
CA ILE A 214 20.76 -9.73 -13.41
C ILE A 214 20.92 -8.23 -13.25
N SER A 215 21.16 -7.50 -14.34
CA SER A 215 21.30 -6.05 -14.30
C SER A 215 19.99 -5.35 -13.93
N ALA A 216 18.86 -5.81 -14.44
CA ALA A 216 17.52 -5.33 -14.05
C ALA A 216 17.25 -5.54 -12.56
N SER A 217 17.61 -6.72 -12.01
CA SER A 217 17.50 -7.00 -10.58
C SER A 217 18.38 -6.08 -9.73
N GLY A 218 19.55 -5.69 -10.25
CA GLY A 218 20.43 -4.71 -9.59
C GLY A 218 19.79 -3.32 -9.48
N VAL A 219 19.09 -2.87 -10.53
CA VAL A 219 18.33 -1.60 -10.52
C VAL A 219 17.21 -1.67 -9.46
N VAL A 220 16.42 -2.74 -9.48
CA VAL A 220 15.33 -2.94 -8.49
C VAL A 220 15.88 -2.97 -7.07
N ALA A 221 16.99 -3.68 -6.84
CA ALA A 221 17.64 -3.73 -5.54
C ALA A 221 18.10 -2.35 -5.05
N THR A 222 18.57 -1.48 -5.94
CA THR A 222 18.96 -0.11 -5.62
C THR A 222 17.76 0.71 -5.16
N VAL A 223 16.64 0.63 -5.88
CA VAL A 223 15.38 1.31 -5.55
C VAL A 223 14.85 0.85 -4.18
N LEU A 224 14.75 -0.47 -3.96
CA LEU A 224 14.22 -1.03 -2.72
C LEU A 224 15.09 -0.71 -1.50
N LYS A 225 16.42 -0.70 -1.66
CA LYS A 225 17.31 -0.26 -0.57
C LYS A 225 17.12 1.21 -0.22
N GLN A 226 16.90 2.05 -1.23
CA GLN A 226 16.63 3.47 -0.97
C GLN A 226 15.26 3.64 -0.29
N PHE A 227 14.27 2.87 -0.69
CA PHE A 227 12.96 2.84 -0.05
C PHE A 227 13.09 2.46 1.43
N ASP A 228 13.81 1.39 1.76
CA ASP A 228 14.10 0.99 3.15
C ASP A 228 14.81 2.09 3.95
N THR A 229 15.77 2.78 3.33
CA THR A 229 16.49 3.88 3.98
C THR A 229 15.56 5.03 4.35
N SER A 230 14.61 5.36 3.47
CA SER A 230 13.58 6.37 3.73
C SER A 230 12.71 5.98 4.93
N TRP A 231 12.29 4.72 5.01
CA TRP A 231 11.49 4.23 6.14
C TRP A 231 12.25 4.24 7.47
N GLU A 232 13.53 3.84 7.49
CA GLU A 232 14.33 3.92 8.71
C GLU A 232 14.54 5.38 9.15
N THR A 233 14.67 6.31 8.21
CA THR A 233 14.75 7.75 8.49
C THR A 233 13.43 8.26 9.07
N LEU A 234 12.31 7.91 8.46
CA LEU A 234 10.98 8.27 8.94
C LEU A 234 10.74 7.77 10.37
N LYS A 235 11.11 6.52 10.64
CA LYS A 235 11.01 5.91 11.96
C LYS A 235 11.86 6.62 13.00
N SER A 236 13.07 7.04 12.65
CA SER A 236 13.97 7.74 13.58
C SER A 236 13.49 9.15 13.90
N ASN A 237 12.79 9.80 12.99
CA ASN A 237 12.29 11.17 13.11
C ASN A 237 10.90 11.26 13.76
N THR A 238 10.21 10.13 13.95
CA THR A 238 8.91 10.09 14.60
C THR A 238 9.03 9.59 16.03
N ALA A 239 8.51 10.37 17.01
CA ALA A 239 8.39 9.92 18.42
C ALA A 239 7.39 8.76 18.59
N LEU A 240 6.72 8.36 17.52
CA LEU A 240 5.71 7.32 17.46
C LEU A 240 6.32 5.93 17.57
N LYS A 241 5.62 5.03 18.25
CA LYS A 241 5.96 3.60 18.27
C LYS A 241 5.63 2.99 16.90
N LEU A 242 6.49 3.25 15.93
CA LEU A 242 6.38 2.68 14.60
C LEU A 242 6.90 1.24 14.63
N PHE A 243 6.09 0.31 14.18
CA PHE A 243 6.50 -1.07 13.99
C PHE A 243 6.70 -1.32 12.48
N MET A 244 7.95 -1.52 12.08
CA MET A 244 8.27 -1.93 10.72
C MET A 244 8.48 -3.45 10.71
N SER A 245 7.72 -4.16 9.90
CA SER A 245 8.05 -5.53 9.56
C SER A 245 8.73 -5.53 8.18
N GLY A 246 10.02 -5.82 8.16
CA GLY A 246 10.64 -6.30 6.94
C GLY A 246 10.10 -7.71 6.70
N LEU A 247 9.09 -7.86 5.84
CA LEU A 247 8.63 -9.16 5.36
C LEU A 247 9.75 -9.72 4.48
N LYS A 248 10.69 -10.45 5.08
CA LYS A 248 11.62 -11.29 4.35
C LYS A 248 10.86 -12.53 3.92
N VAL A 249 10.18 -12.44 2.78
CA VAL A 249 9.70 -13.63 2.09
C VAL A 249 10.94 -14.31 1.50
N ARG A 250 11.29 -15.47 2.04
CA ARG A 250 12.34 -16.36 1.50
C ARG A 250 11.82 -17.10 0.27
#